data_b26e6b4610de4214e981507c886c588a
#
_entry.id   b26e6b4610de4214e981507c886c588a
#
_cell.length_a   1.000
_cell.length_b   1.000
_cell.length_c   1.000
_cell.angle_alpha   90.00
_cell.angle_beta   90.00
_cell.angle_gamma   90.00
#
_symmetry.space_group_name_H-M   'P 1'
#
loop_
_entity.id
_entity.type
_entity.pdbx_description
1 polymer ?
#
loop_
_entity_poly.entity_id
_entity_poly.type
_entity_poly.pdbx_seq_one_letter_code
_entity_poly.pdbx_strand_id
1 'polypeptide(L)'
;EELEDRIIAFLGQVDERSGVAASTAGLLLNQVRALGDSLDWLCAQEIDALCTPAGVEPPARFEDFSDLPLDAVHEINLAQASEHVSQLAAQNPDMRVLETSDGRLVAMVDPGGFRTTPASLTTFVEGVHSSDPETWQRAVDRGRNLAKASGGPAGVWLGYQAPSSLPRAVHATPARTASQELARFQRSLGARYPQAKRTVVGYSYGSVVTGHAAKQEKIAEDVVLVGSPGTGAGHASELHGRIWAATNANDPIAITTGPHAGIHGPDPTIDAFGATPLPGADGLPGDHGSYWEDPRFLRGLGQVA
;
A
#
# COMPACT_ATOMS: atom_id res chain seq x y z
N GLU A 1 5.55 11.94 26.66
CA GLU A 1 6.60 13.00 26.62
C GLU A 1 7.48 12.95 27.89
N GLU A 2 6.93 13.23 29.10
CA GLU A 2 7.73 13.23 30.35
C GLU A 2 8.34 11.86 30.71
N LEU A 3 7.64 10.75 30.44
CA LEU A 3 8.14 9.38 30.65
C LEU A 3 9.21 9.04 29.60
N GLU A 4 9.06 9.49 28.38
CA GLU A 4 9.98 9.30 27.28
C GLU A 4 11.30 10.02 27.52
N ASP A 5 11.23 11.28 27.95
CA ASP A 5 12.43 12.07 28.33
C ASP A 5 13.19 11.45 29.50
N ARG A 6 12.51 10.90 30.48
CA ARG A 6 13.12 10.18 31.61
C ARG A 6 13.79 8.88 31.20
N ILE A 7 13.19 8.14 30.24
CA ILE A 7 13.78 6.91 29.67
C ILE A 7 15.01 7.26 28.84
N ILE A 8 14.96 8.30 28.01
CA ILE A 8 16.09 8.77 27.20
C ILE A 8 17.26 9.22 28.12
N ALA A 9 16.96 9.97 29.16
CA ALA A 9 17.97 10.41 30.14
C ALA A 9 18.60 9.22 30.88
N PHE A 10 17.83 8.20 31.24
CA PHE A 10 18.33 6.97 31.85
C PHE A 10 19.21 6.16 30.89
N LEU A 11 18.81 6.05 29.62
CA LEU A 11 19.57 5.33 28.58
C LEU A 11 20.92 6.04 28.27
N GLY A 12 20.94 7.37 28.28
CA GLY A 12 22.15 8.13 28.07
C GLY A 12 23.21 7.89 29.19
N GLN A 13 22.77 7.58 30.42
CA GLN A 13 23.65 7.22 31.52
C GLN A 13 24.20 5.78 31.44
N VAL A 14 23.52 4.89 30.69
CA VAL A 14 23.96 3.48 30.55
C VAL A 14 24.97 3.32 29.42
N ASP A 15 24.98 4.24 28.43
CA ASP A 15 25.84 4.14 27.23
C ASP A 15 27.34 4.31 27.52
N GLU A 16 27.71 4.91 28.65
CA GLU A 16 29.13 5.06 29.03
C GLU A 16 29.81 3.75 29.50
N ARG A 17 29.07 2.62 29.64
CA ARG A 17 29.63 1.41 30.31
C ARG A 17 29.56 0.08 29.55
N SER A 18 28.80 -0.08 28.46
CA SER A 18 28.92 -1.29 27.60
C SER A 18 28.05 -1.23 26.33
N GLY A 19 28.67 -1.40 25.18
CA GLY A 19 28.00 -1.34 23.85
C GLY A 19 26.91 -2.40 23.59
N VAL A 20 26.78 -3.44 24.41
CA VAL A 20 25.73 -4.46 24.33
C VAL A 20 24.43 -4.01 25.01
N ALA A 21 24.54 -3.23 26.10
CA ALA A 21 23.40 -2.70 26.83
C ALA A 21 22.65 -1.61 26.02
N ALA A 22 23.38 -0.79 25.27
CA ALA A 22 22.80 0.25 24.40
C ALA A 22 21.92 -0.32 23.30
N SER A 23 22.31 -1.44 22.68
CA SER A 23 21.52 -2.13 21.66
C SER A 23 20.21 -2.71 22.21
N THR A 24 20.26 -3.33 23.39
CA THR A 24 19.08 -3.91 24.05
C THR A 24 18.11 -2.83 24.55
N ALA A 25 18.65 -1.73 25.07
CA ALA A 25 17.87 -0.59 25.54
C ALA A 25 17.19 0.15 24.37
N GLY A 26 17.88 0.29 23.24
CA GLY A 26 17.29 0.83 22.01
C GLY A 26 16.12 -0.02 21.48
N LEU A 27 16.27 -1.34 21.53
CA LEU A 27 15.19 -2.27 21.15
C LEU A 27 13.98 -2.15 22.08
N LEU A 28 14.19 -2.07 23.39
CA LEU A 28 13.11 -1.89 24.38
C LEU A 28 12.41 -0.54 24.21
N LEU A 29 13.14 0.54 23.97
CA LEU A 29 12.55 1.86 23.71
C LEU A 29 11.69 1.84 22.45
N ASN A 30 12.16 1.21 21.38
CA ASN A 30 11.38 1.06 20.16
C ASN A 30 10.12 0.20 20.37
N GLN A 31 10.19 -0.84 21.20
CA GLN A 31 9.01 -1.64 21.56
C GLN A 31 8.00 -0.83 22.39
N VAL A 32 8.45 0.00 23.34
CA VAL A 32 7.58 0.86 24.14
C VAL A 32 6.91 1.93 23.28
N ARG A 33 7.66 2.56 22.36
CA ARG A 33 7.09 3.49 21.37
C ARG A 33 6.06 2.79 20.47
N ALA A 34 6.40 1.60 19.99
CA ALA A 34 5.50 0.79 19.18
C ALA A 34 4.17 0.47 19.90
N LEU A 35 4.24 0.15 21.17
CA LEU A 35 3.06 -0.08 22.01
C LEU A 35 2.25 1.20 22.22
N GLY A 36 2.90 2.35 22.48
CA GLY A 36 2.24 3.65 22.62
C GLY A 36 1.47 4.04 21.37
N ASP A 37 2.12 3.99 20.21
CA ASP A 37 1.49 4.34 18.92
C ASP A 37 0.37 3.35 18.56
N SER A 38 0.51 2.07 18.91
CA SER A 38 -0.57 1.09 18.70
C SER A 38 -1.79 1.38 19.57
N LEU A 39 -1.59 1.81 20.82
CA LEU A 39 -2.68 2.23 21.72
C LEU A 39 -3.36 3.50 21.22
N ASP A 40 -2.58 4.50 20.80
CA ASP A 40 -3.12 5.74 20.25
C ASP A 40 -3.96 5.48 18.99
N TRP A 41 -3.49 4.58 18.13
CA TRP A 41 -4.23 4.19 16.92
C TRP A 41 -5.53 3.46 17.28
N LEU A 42 -5.50 2.50 18.23
CA LEU A 42 -6.71 1.79 18.70
C LEU A 42 -7.70 2.76 19.33
N CYS A 43 -7.24 3.69 20.18
CA CYS A 43 -8.10 4.73 20.74
C CYS A 43 -8.73 5.61 19.66
N ALA A 44 -7.98 6.00 18.64
CA ALA A 44 -8.50 6.77 17.51
C ALA A 44 -9.60 6.00 16.76
N GLN A 45 -9.41 4.70 16.53
CA GLN A 45 -10.44 3.84 15.90
C GLN A 45 -11.70 3.68 16.76
N GLU A 46 -11.55 3.54 18.08
CA GLU A 46 -12.69 3.47 18.99
C GLU A 46 -13.45 4.80 19.07
N ILE A 47 -12.73 5.94 19.08
CA ILE A 47 -13.32 7.27 19.04
C ILE A 47 -14.09 7.47 17.73
N ASP A 48 -13.50 7.10 16.59
CA ASP A 48 -14.16 7.18 15.28
C ASP A 48 -15.45 6.34 15.24
N ALA A 49 -15.40 5.11 15.77
CA ALA A 49 -16.57 4.23 15.88
C ALA A 49 -17.65 4.79 16.80
N LEU A 50 -17.27 5.45 17.91
CA LEU A 50 -18.20 6.08 18.84
C LEU A 50 -18.78 7.40 18.32
N CYS A 51 -18.02 8.13 17.49
CA CYS A 51 -18.45 9.39 16.86
C CYS A 51 -19.29 9.16 15.60
N THR A 52 -19.34 7.93 15.06
CA THR A 52 -20.21 7.61 13.93
C THR A 52 -21.66 7.57 14.42
N PRO A 53 -22.56 8.45 13.96
CA PRO A 53 -23.95 8.48 14.42
C PRO A 53 -24.64 7.15 14.18
N ALA A 54 -25.36 6.65 15.17
CA ALA A 54 -26.18 5.44 15.02
C ALA A 54 -27.23 5.68 13.92
N GLY A 55 -27.15 4.92 12.82
CA GLY A 55 -28.03 5.06 11.66
C GLY A 55 -27.38 5.62 10.40
N VAL A 56 -26.07 5.96 10.42
CA VAL A 56 -25.33 6.18 9.18
C VAL A 56 -25.04 4.81 8.58
N GLU A 57 -25.59 4.53 7.41
CA GLU A 57 -25.22 3.33 6.66
C GLU A 57 -23.72 3.40 6.37
N PRO A 58 -22.98 2.27 6.53
CA PRO A 58 -21.57 2.25 6.17
C PRO A 58 -21.45 2.63 4.68
N PRO A 59 -20.36 3.33 4.29
CA PRO A 59 -20.16 3.70 2.89
C PRO A 59 -20.23 2.46 2.01
N ALA A 60 -20.95 2.58 0.90
CA ALA A 60 -21.15 1.48 -0.03
C ALA A 60 -19.79 0.96 -0.53
N ARG A 61 -19.67 -0.35 -0.64
CA ARG A 61 -18.48 -1.07 -1.08
C ARG A 61 -18.60 -1.44 -2.56
N PHE A 62 -17.48 -1.66 -3.23
CA PHE A 62 -17.47 -1.98 -4.65
C PHE A 62 -18.28 -3.26 -4.98
N GLU A 63 -18.28 -4.25 -4.09
CA GLU A 63 -19.09 -5.47 -4.22
C GLU A 63 -20.60 -5.23 -4.18
N ASP A 64 -21.06 -4.17 -3.53
CA ASP A 64 -22.49 -3.83 -3.46
C ASP A 64 -23.05 -3.41 -4.83
N PHE A 65 -22.15 -3.08 -5.76
CA PHE A 65 -22.46 -2.63 -7.11
C PHE A 65 -22.12 -3.65 -8.20
N SER A 66 -22.10 -4.95 -7.88
CA SER A 66 -21.65 -6.02 -8.78
C SER A 66 -22.33 -5.98 -10.15
N ASP A 67 -23.61 -5.63 -10.20
CA ASP A 67 -24.46 -5.65 -11.41
C ASP A 67 -24.51 -4.31 -12.16
N LEU A 68 -23.89 -3.25 -11.60
CA LEU A 68 -23.92 -1.93 -12.22
C LEU A 68 -22.68 -1.69 -13.11
N PRO A 69 -22.82 -0.98 -14.24
CA PRO A 69 -21.67 -0.52 -15.01
C PRO A 69 -20.80 0.45 -14.20
N LEU A 70 -19.50 0.50 -14.49
CA LEU A 70 -18.56 1.37 -13.74
C LEU A 70 -18.94 2.85 -13.75
N ASP A 71 -19.55 3.33 -14.84
CA ASP A 71 -20.03 4.71 -14.92
C ASP A 71 -21.14 4.99 -13.89
N ALA A 72 -22.06 4.04 -13.69
CA ALA A 72 -23.10 4.16 -12.67
C ALA A 72 -22.52 4.11 -11.23
N VAL A 73 -21.55 3.22 -11.00
CA VAL A 73 -20.81 3.15 -9.73
C VAL A 73 -20.10 4.48 -9.45
N HIS A 74 -19.46 5.06 -10.44
CA HIS A 74 -18.80 6.36 -10.35
C HIS A 74 -19.78 7.46 -9.95
N GLU A 75 -20.90 7.60 -10.63
CA GLU A 75 -21.89 8.64 -10.33
C GLU A 75 -22.49 8.49 -8.92
N ILE A 76 -22.78 7.26 -8.48
CA ILE A 76 -23.29 6.99 -7.13
C ILE A 76 -22.25 7.42 -6.09
N ASN A 77 -20.97 7.07 -6.30
CA ASN A 77 -19.91 7.45 -5.36
C ASN A 77 -19.66 8.96 -5.39
N LEU A 78 -19.72 9.63 -6.55
CA LEU A 78 -19.57 11.08 -6.64
C LEU A 78 -20.69 11.84 -5.94
N ALA A 79 -21.91 11.33 -5.96
CA ALA A 79 -23.05 11.96 -5.28
C ALA A 79 -22.86 12.06 -3.74
N GLN A 80 -21.98 11.22 -3.16
CA GLN A 80 -21.67 11.19 -1.73
C GLN A 80 -20.23 11.63 -1.43
N ALA A 81 -19.46 11.96 -2.47
CA ALA A 81 -18.04 12.28 -2.35
C ALA A 81 -17.80 13.66 -1.71
N SER A 82 -16.64 13.80 -1.10
CA SER A 82 -16.13 15.12 -0.71
C SER A 82 -15.87 15.99 -1.94
N GLU A 83 -15.84 17.30 -1.74
CA GLU A 83 -15.51 18.25 -2.81
C GLU A 83 -14.15 17.93 -3.45
N HIS A 84 -13.18 17.49 -2.64
CA HIS A 84 -11.84 17.12 -3.13
C HIS A 84 -11.89 15.93 -4.10
N VAL A 85 -12.65 14.87 -3.78
CA VAL A 85 -12.83 13.72 -4.68
C VAL A 85 -13.55 14.14 -5.98
N SER A 86 -14.56 15.01 -5.87
CA SER A 86 -15.30 15.51 -7.03
C SER A 86 -14.41 16.34 -7.96
N GLN A 87 -13.55 17.20 -7.40
CA GLN A 87 -12.58 17.99 -8.15
C GLN A 87 -11.52 17.09 -8.80
N LEU A 88 -11.01 16.08 -8.06
CA LEU A 88 -10.07 15.11 -8.60
C LEU A 88 -10.68 14.34 -9.79
N ALA A 89 -11.91 13.88 -9.68
CA ALA A 89 -12.62 13.19 -10.75
C ALA A 89 -12.83 14.08 -11.98
N ALA A 90 -13.22 15.35 -11.78
CA ALA A 90 -13.40 16.31 -12.87
C ALA A 90 -12.09 16.59 -13.63
N GLN A 91 -10.95 16.57 -12.95
CA GLN A 91 -9.62 16.73 -13.57
C GLN A 91 -9.12 15.47 -14.27
N ASN A 92 -9.70 14.32 -13.99
CA ASN A 92 -9.26 13.00 -14.48
C ASN A 92 -10.42 12.24 -15.14
N PRO A 93 -10.83 12.61 -16.38
CA PRO A 93 -11.98 12.01 -17.06
C PRO A 93 -11.78 10.51 -17.39
N ASP A 94 -10.54 10.03 -17.38
CA ASP A 94 -10.15 8.62 -17.50
C ASP A 94 -10.20 7.85 -16.17
N MET A 95 -10.76 8.46 -15.10
CA MET A 95 -10.89 7.85 -13.78
C MET A 95 -12.36 7.53 -13.46
N ARG A 96 -12.59 6.45 -12.72
CA ARG A 96 -13.87 6.12 -12.09
C ARG A 96 -13.69 5.88 -10.60
N VAL A 97 -14.45 6.59 -9.78
CA VAL A 97 -14.49 6.39 -8.32
C VAL A 97 -15.29 5.13 -8.02
N LEU A 98 -14.67 4.16 -7.33
CA LEU A 98 -15.28 2.87 -6.99
C LEU A 98 -15.74 2.81 -5.54
N GLU A 99 -14.96 3.39 -4.63
CA GLU A 99 -15.28 3.56 -3.21
C GLU A 99 -14.73 4.90 -2.73
N THR A 100 -15.44 5.57 -1.85
CA THR A 100 -14.96 6.79 -1.18
C THR A 100 -15.50 6.86 0.22
N SER A 101 -14.67 7.34 1.14
CA SER A 101 -15.01 7.70 2.51
C SER A 101 -13.96 8.68 3.02
N ASP A 102 -14.11 9.19 4.25
CA ASP A 102 -13.15 10.14 4.82
C ASP A 102 -11.72 9.60 4.82
N GLY A 103 -10.83 10.32 4.10
CA GLY A 103 -9.42 9.97 3.96
C GLY A 103 -9.13 8.69 3.19
N ARG A 104 -10.10 8.13 2.43
CA ARG A 104 -9.95 6.92 1.63
C ARG A 104 -10.54 7.10 0.24
N LEU A 105 -9.83 6.58 -0.76
CA LEU A 105 -10.26 6.57 -2.15
C LEU A 105 -9.84 5.25 -2.81
N VAL A 106 -10.78 4.63 -3.50
CA VAL A 106 -10.49 3.56 -4.46
C VAL A 106 -11.04 4.01 -5.81
N ALA A 107 -10.15 4.12 -6.78
CA ALA A 107 -10.52 4.53 -8.12
C ALA A 107 -9.93 3.57 -9.16
N MET A 108 -10.50 3.53 -10.34
CA MET A 108 -9.94 2.85 -11.51
C MET A 108 -9.61 3.88 -12.57
N VAL A 109 -8.44 3.74 -13.18
CA VAL A 109 -7.95 4.62 -14.26
C VAL A 109 -7.75 3.79 -15.51
N ASP A 110 -8.33 4.23 -16.63
CA ASP A 110 -8.14 3.58 -17.93
C ASP A 110 -8.06 4.61 -19.06
N PRO A 111 -6.85 5.02 -19.47
CA PRO A 111 -6.65 5.91 -20.61
C PRO A 111 -7.14 5.33 -21.94
N GLY A 112 -7.28 4.01 -22.03
CA GLY A 112 -7.79 3.29 -23.22
C GLY A 112 -9.31 3.20 -23.27
N GLY A 113 -10.00 3.64 -22.22
CA GLY A 113 -11.45 3.54 -22.05
C GLY A 113 -11.89 2.24 -21.41
N PHE A 114 -12.83 2.33 -20.48
CA PHE A 114 -13.30 1.22 -19.65
C PHE A 114 -14.02 0.15 -20.48
N ARG A 115 -13.41 -1.02 -20.57
CA ARG A 115 -13.99 -2.19 -21.24
C ARG A 115 -14.73 -3.06 -20.22
N THR A 116 -15.81 -3.69 -20.67
CA THR A 116 -16.58 -4.63 -19.83
C THR A 116 -15.79 -5.91 -19.51
N THR A 117 -14.84 -6.29 -20.36
CA THR A 117 -14.02 -7.49 -20.22
C THR A 117 -12.54 -7.15 -20.49
N PRO A 118 -11.85 -6.51 -19.54
CA PRO A 118 -10.41 -6.27 -19.67
C PRO A 118 -9.65 -7.60 -19.62
N ALA A 119 -8.57 -7.72 -20.40
CA ALA A 119 -7.69 -8.89 -20.37
C ALA A 119 -6.79 -8.91 -19.12
N SER A 120 -6.43 -7.72 -18.61
CA SER A 120 -5.61 -7.56 -17.40
C SER A 120 -6.13 -6.42 -16.54
N LEU A 121 -5.86 -6.49 -15.24
CA LEU A 121 -6.16 -5.50 -14.23
C LEU A 121 -4.98 -5.34 -13.29
N THR A 122 -4.48 -4.14 -13.14
CA THR A 122 -3.42 -3.84 -12.17
C THR A 122 -3.99 -3.05 -11.01
N THR A 123 -3.72 -3.44 -9.76
CA THR A 123 -4.07 -2.65 -8.57
C THR A 123 -2.82 -2.06 -7.97
N PHE A 124 -2.77 -0.76 -7.86
CA PHE A 124 -1.70 0.00 -7.24
C PHE A 124 -2.04 0.32 -5.79
N VAL A 125 -1.21 -0.15 -4.87
CA VAL A 125 -1.33 0.08 -3.42
C VAL A 125 -0.23 1.06 -3.02
N GLU A 126 -0.63 2.30 -2.73
CA GLU A 126 0.27 3.40 -2.36
C GLU A 126 0.80 3.23 -0.93
N GLY A 127 1.91 3.90 -0.62
CA GLY A 127 2.60 3.88 0.66
C GLY A 127 2.13 4.93 1.66
N VAL A 128 3.07 5.43 2.46
CA VAL A 128 2.84 6.48 3.46
C VAL A 128 2.24 7.74 2.84
N HIS A 129 1.50 8.52 3.64
CA HIS A 129 0.78 9.73 3.22
C HIS A 129 -0.37 9.51 2.23
N SER A 130 -0.71 8.27 1.86
CA SER A 130 -1.79 8.02 0.89
C SER A 130 -3.20 8.37 1.40
N SER A 131 -3.36 8.62 2.70
CA SER A 131 -4.60 9.16 3.27
C SER A 131 -4.72 10.69 3.14
N ASP A 132 -3.65 11.37 2.71
CA ASP A 132 -3.65 12.81 2.48
C ASP A 132 -4.19 13.12 1.07
N PRO A 133 -5.35 13.78 0.95
CA PRO A 133 -5.96 14.13 -0.34
C PRO A 133 -5.03 14.90 -1.29
N GLU A 134 -4.11 15.70 -0.77
CA GLU A 134 -3.12 16.44 -1.57
C GLU A 134 -2.18 15.54 -2.39
N THR A 135 -2.07 14.27 -1.99
CA THR A 135 -1.22 13.28 -2.69
C THR A 135 -1.98 12.47 -3.74
N TRP A 136 -3.31 12.53 -3.80
CA TRP A 136 -4.13 11.64 -4.60
C TRP A 136 -3.96 11.84 -6.11
N GLN A 137 -3.77 13.09 -6.56
CA GLN A 137 -3.46 13.33 -7.98
C GLN A 137 -2.21 12.57 -8.43
N ARG A 138 -1.16 12.58 -7.61
CA ARG A 138 0.07 11.83 -7.90
C ARG A 138 -0.18 10.31 -7.96
N ALA A 139 -1.01 9.78 -7.06
CA ALA A 139 -1.38 8.36 -7.09
C ALA A 139 -2.17 8.00 -8.35
N VAL A 140 -3.08 8.87 -8.79
CA VAL A 140 -3.83 8.72 -10.05
C VAL A 140 -2.89 8.74 -11.26
N ASP A 141 -1.91 9.65 -11.29
CA ASP A 141 -0.92 9.72 -12.38
C ASP A 141 -0.04 8.47 -12.44
N ARG A 142 0.37 7.92 -11.30
CA ARG A 142 1.06 6.64 -11.19
C ARG A 142 0.19 5.49 -11.71
N GLY A 143 -1.07 5.43 -11.28
CA GLY A 143 -2.05 4.48 -11.80
C GLY A 143 -2.21 4.57 -13.32
N ARG A 144 -2.24 5.77 -13.87
CA ARG A 144 -2.31 6.01 -15.32
C ARG A 144 -1.08 5.49 -16.06
N ASN A 145 0.12 5.67 -15.49
CA ASN A 145 1.34 5.10 -16.06
C ASN A 145 1.35 3.57 -16.00
N LEU A 146 0.84 2.99 -14.92
CA LEU A 146 0.65 1.54 -14.79
C LEU A 146 -0.36 1.00 -15.82
N ALA A 147 -1.50 1.66 -16.00
CA ALA A 147 -2.50 1.27 -17.00
C ALA A 147 -1.91 1.27 -18.41
N LYS A 148 -1.13 2.30 -18.76
CA LYS A 148 -0.41 2.35 -20.05
C LYS A 148 0.60 1.23 -20.20
N ALA A 149 1.33 0.91 -19.14
CA ALA A 149 2.37 -0.12 -19.16
C ALA A 149 1.79 -1.53 -19.28
N SER A 150 0.70 -1.83 -18.56
CA SER A 150 0.03 -3.13 -18.56
C SER A 150 -0.93 -3.34 -19.73
N GLY A 151 -1.33 -2.26 -20.41
CA GLY A 151 -2.33 -2.31 -21.50
C GLY A 151 -3.76 -2.58 -21.01
N GLY A 152 -4.03 -2.45 -19.72
CA GLY A 152 -5.34 -2.61 -19.09
C GLY A 152 -5.60 -1.58 -18.00
N PRO A 153 -6.83 -1.50 -17.45
CA PRO A 153 -7.14 -0.55 -16.39
C PRO A 153 -6.31 -0.80 -15.12
N ALA A 154 -6.02 0.29 -14.41
CA ALA A 154 -5.34 0.25 -13.13
C ALA A 154 -6.23 0.78 -12.01
N GLY A 155 -6.45 -0.04 -10.98
CA GLY A 155 -7.01 0.38 -9.71
C GLY A 155 -5.99 1.17 -8.90
N VAL A 156 -6.35 2.37 -8.46
CA VAL A 156 -5.60 3.17 -7.48
C VAL A 156 -6.26 2.94 -6.13
N TRP A 157 -5.59 2.18 -5.27
CA TRP A 157 -6.15 1.76 -4.00
C TRP A 157 -5.51 2.52 -2.84
N LEU A 158 -6.25 3.50 -2.33
CA LEU A 158 -5.95 4.33 -1.16
C LEU A 158 -6.99 4.05 -0.06
N GLY A 159 -7.43 2.80 0.03
CA GLY A 159 -8.55 2.35 0.85
C GLY A 159 -8.20 2.12 2.32
N TYR A 160 -7.17 2.78 2.87
CA TYR A 160 -6.76 2.60 4.26
C TYR A 160 -6.20 3.88 4.87
N GLN A 161 -6.16 3.93 6.19
CA GLN A 161 -5.47 4.99 6.94
C GLN A 161 -3.97 4.72 6.91
N ALA A 162 -3.29 5.31 5.93
CA ALA A 162 -1.85 5.17 5.81
C ALA A 162 -1.11 5.93 6.91
N PRO A 163 0.06 5.44 7.36
CA PRO A 163 0.90 6.20 8.26
C PRO A 163 1.22 7.59 7.70
N SER A 164 1.06 8.62 8.52
CA SER A 164 1.29 10.01 8.13
C SER A 164 2.78 10.43 8.18
N SER A 165 3.68 9.50 8.53
CA SER A 165 5.12 9.76 8.55
C SER A 165 5.92 8.45 8.53
N LEU A 166 7.19 8.52 8.12
CA LEU A 166 8.11 7.39 8.13
C LEU A 166 8.32 6.78 9.54
N PRO A 167 8.45 7.56 10.63
CA PRO A 167 8.51 6.98 11.97
C PRO A 167 7.27 6.16 12.36
N ARG A 168 6.08 6.54 11.89
CA ARG A 168 4.84 5.77 12.13
C ARG A 168 4.74 4.53 11.25
N ALA A 169 5.43 4.51 10.12
CA ALA A 169 5.47 3.37 9.22
C ALA A 169 6.25 2.16 9.74
N VAL A 170 6.90 2.27 10.92
CA VAL A 170 7.51 1.11 11.59
C VAL A 170 6.48 0.13 12.16
N HIS A 171 5.21 0.53 12.29
CA HIS A 171 4.14 -0.32 12.82
C HIS A 171 3.46 -1.10 11.71
N ALA A 172 3.29 -2.41 11.94
CA ALA A 172 2.59 -3.28 11.00
C ALA A 172 1.06 -3.29 11.22
N THR A 173 0.54 -2.71 12.31
CA THR A 173 -0.90 -2.76 12.63
C THR A 173 -1.76 -2.11 11.55
N PRO A 174 -1.47 -0.89 11.05
CA PRO A 174 -2.23 -0.32 9.95
C PRO A 174 -2.22 -1.19 8.70
N ALA A 175 -1.06 -1.81 8.37
CA ALA A 175 -0.95 -2.69 7.22
C ALA A 175 -1.76 -3.98 7.38
N ARG A 176 -1.81 -4.57 8.58
CA ARG A 176 -2.61 -5.77 8.85
C ARG A 176 -4.11 -5.50 8.72
N THR A 177 -4.60 -4.38 9.23
CA THR A 177 -6.01 -3.98 9.06
C THR A 177 -6.30 -3.70 7.59
N ALA A 178 -5.46 -2.93 6.93
CA ALA A 178 -5.58 -2.59 5.52
C ALA A 178 -5.54 -3.83 4.60
N SER A 179 -4.78 -4.87 4.98
CA SER A 179 -4.66 -6.10 4.18
C SER A 179 -5.99 -6.83 4.00
N GLN A 180 -6.88 -6.79 5.00
CA GLN A 180 -8.21 -7.40 4.91
C GLN A 180 -9.10 -6.65 3.92
N GLU A 181 -9.03 -5.32 3.92
CA GLU A 181 -9.77 -4.47 2.98
C GLU A 181 -9.22 -4.61 1.54
N LEU A 182 -7.90 -4.70 1.39
CA LEU A 182 -7.30 -4.97 0.08
C LEU A 182 -7.73 -6.35 -0.46
N ALA A 183 -7.70 -7.37 0.38
CA ALA A 183 -8.12 -8.72 0.01
C ALA A 183 -9.61 -8.75 -0.38
N ARG A 184 -10.48 -8.06 0.39
CA ARG A 184 -11.90 -7.87 0.05
C ARG A 184 -12.07 -7.23 -1.33
N PHE A 185 -11.39 -6.10 -1.57
CA PHE A 185 -11.46 -5.40 -2.86
C PHE A 185 -10.96 -6.29 -4.01
N GLN A 186 -9.89 -7.05 -3.81
CA GLN A 186 -9.37 -7.98 -4.82
C GLN A 186 -10.35 -9.12 -5.12
N ARG A 187 -11.09 -9.61 -4.12
CA ARG A 187 -12.18 -10.59 -4.37
C ARG A 187 -13.30 -9.98 -5.21
N SER A 188 -13.70 -8.74 -4.93
CA SER A 188 -14.73 -8.02 -5.70
C SER A 188 -14.30 -7.83 -7.16
N LEU A 189 -13.03 -7.44 -7.39
CA LEU A 189 -12.46 -7.36 -8.74
C LEU A 189 -12.46 -8.72 -9.45
N GLY A 190 -12.05 -9.78 -8.75
CA GLY A 190 -12.02 -11.13 -9.30
C GLY A 190 -13.42 -11.67 -9.64
N ALA A 191 -14.43 -11.36 -8.84
CA ALA A 191 -15.82 -11.72 -9.10
C ALA A 191 -16.37 -10.97 -10.32
N ARG A 192 -16.07 -9.67 -10.42
CA ARG A 192 -16.53 -8.82 -11.52
C ARG A 192 -15.83 -9.12 -12.84
N TYR A 193 -14.55 -9.46 -12.82
CA TYR A 193 -13.70 -9.70 -14.00
C TYR A 193 -12.99 -11.05 -13.91
N PRO A 194 -13.74 -12.17 -13.94
CA PRO A 194 -13.19 -13.50 -13.66
C PRO A 194 -12.17 -14.00 -14.70
N GLN A 195 -12.15 -13.39 -15.89
CA GLN A 195 -11.20 -13.74 -16.96
C GLN A 195 -9.98 -12.83 -17.01
N ALA A 196 -9.99 -11.72 -16.27
CA ALA A 196 -8.86 -10.80 -16.26
C ALA A 196 -7.70 -11.35 -15.44
N LYS A 197 -6.50 -11.30 -16.00
CA LYS A 197 -5.27 -11.49 -15.23
C LYS A 197 -5.12 -10.32 -14.26
N ARG A 198 -4.93 -10.60 -12.97
CA ARG A 198 -4.79 -9.56 -11.96
C ARG A 198 -3.36 -9.47 -11.46
N THR A 199 -2.88 -8.25 -11.32
CA THR A 199 -1.59 -7.92 -10.75
C THR A 199 -1.77 -6.90 -9.63
N VAL A 200 -1.18 -7.13 -8.46
CA VAL A 200 -1.15 -6.15 -7.37
C VAL A 200 0.26 -5.60 -7.22
N VAL A 201 0.39 -4.29 -7.27
CA VAL A 201 1.66 -3.57 -7.13
C VAL A 201 1.64 -2.82 -5.80
N GLY A 202 2.38 -3.33 -4.82
CA GLY A 202 2.58 -2.68 -3.53
C GLY A 202 3.83 -1.82 -3.54
N TYR A 203 3.69 -0.53 -3.26
CA TYR A 203 4.79 0.42 -3.23
C TYR A 203 5.09 0.92 -1.83
N SER A 204 6.37 0.96 -1.45
CA SER A 204 6.77 1.47 -0.14
C SER A 204 6.00 0.73 0.98
N TYR A 205 5.39 1.43 1.92
CA TYR A 205 4.54 0.84 2.95
C TYR A 205 3.33 0.06 2.37
N GLY A 206 2.87 0.40 1.17
CA GLY A 206 1.85 -0.37 0.45
C GLY A 206 2.28 -1.81 0.15
N SER A 207 3.58 -2.09 0.06
CA SER A 207 4.10 -3.46 -0.06
C SER A 207 3.94 -4.28 1.22
N VAL A 208 3.95 -3.64 2.40
CA VAL A 208 3.65 -4.29 3.68
C VAL A 208 2.17 -4.70 3.71
N VAL A 209 1.27 -3.79 3.29
CA VAL A 209 -0.18 -4.09 3.14
C VAL A 209 -0.40 -5.26 2.19
N THR A 210 0.22 -5.18 1.01
CA THR A 210 0.13 -6.20 -0.04
C THR A 210 0.70 -7.55 0.43
N GLY A 211 1.83 -7.54 1.11
CA GLY A 211 2.44 -8.74 1.68
C GLY A 211 1.54 -9.43 2.71
N HIS A 212 0.98 -8.66 3.64
CA HIS A 212 0.03 -9.21 4.61
C HIS A 212 -1.24 -9.76 3.95
N ALA A 213 -1.76 -9.12 2.90
CA ALA A 213 -2.89 -9.63 2.14
C ALA A 213 -2.55 -10.91 1.39
N ALA A 214 -1.42 -10.94 0.66
CA ALA A 214 -0.96 -12.09 -0.10
C ALA A 214 -0.57 -13.29 0.80
N LYS A 215 -0.24 -13.05 2.07
CA LYS A 215 0.02 -14.10 3.05
C LYS A 215 -1.27 -14.79 3.51
N GLN A 216 -2.40 -14.10 3.50
CA GLN A 216 -3.69 -14.65 3.94
C GLN A 216 -4.37 -15.45 2.83
N GLU A 217 -4.35 -14.92 1.60
CA GLU A 217 -5.03 -15.53 0.45
C GLU A 217 -4.42 -15.08 -0.89
N LYS A 218 -4.78 -15.76 -1.97
CA LYS A 218 -4.38 -15.36 -3.31
C LYS A 218 -5.17 -14.12 -3.77
N ILE A 219 -4.56 -12.94 -3.63
CA ILE A 219 -5.17 -11.66 -4.03
C ILE A 219 -5.05 -11.36 -5.53
N ALA A 220 -4.07 -11.95 -6.21
CA ALA A 220 -3.79 -11.78 -7.63
C ALA A 220 -2.95 -12.94 -8.17
N GLU A 221 -2.78 -13.02 -9.48
CA GLU A 221 -1.85 -13.96 -10.14
C GLU A 221 -0.41 -13.51 -9.91
N ASP A 222 -0.16 -12.21 -10.00
CA ASP A 222 1.15 -11.59 -9.80
C ASP A 222 1.10 -10.54 -8.68
N VAL A 223 2.11 -10.55 -7.83
CA VAL A 223 2.33 -9.56 -6.77
C VAL A 223 3.69 -8.93 -6.99
N VAL A 224 3.72 -7.62 -7.16
CA VAL A 224 4.95 -6.85 -7.42
C VAL A 224 5.22 -5.95 -6.20
N LEU A 225 6.40 -6.11 -5.61
CA LEU A 225 6.85 -5.39 -4.42
C LEU A 225 7.89 -4.36 -4.82
N VAL A 226 7.58 -3.08 -4.67
CA VAL A 226 8.39 -1.97 -5.20
C VAL A 226 8.89 -1.10 -4.05
N GLY A 227 10.20 -0.90 -3.95
CA GLY A 227 10.80 -0.08 -2.90
C GLY A 227 10.29 -0.46 -1.51
N SER A 228 10.35 -1.74 -1.20
CA SER A 228 9.66 -2.34 -0.06
C SER A 228 10.48 -2.29 1.23
N PRO A 229 9.90 -1.85 2.36
CA PRO A 229 10.54 -1.97 3.69
C PRO A 229 10.38 -3.36 4.31
N GLY A 230 9.99 -4.37 3.52
CA GLY A 230 9.60 -5.72 3.93
C GLY A 230 8.10 -5.96 3.71
N THR A 231 7.63 -7.17 3.95
CA THR A 231 6.28 -7.62 3.57
C THR A 231 5.50 -8.28 4.72
N GLY A 232 6.09 -8.38 5.90
CA GLY A 232 5.56 -9.20 6.99
C GLY A 232 5.76 -10.71 6.78
N ALA A 233 6.47 -11.12 5.71
CA ALA A 233 6.89 -12.50 5.46
C ALA A 233 8.42 -12.61 5.53
N GLY A 234 8.90 -13.78 5.90
CA GLY A 234 10.34 -14.10 5.90
C GLY A 234 10.84 -14.62 4.57
N HIS A 235 9.94 -15.14 3.73
CA HIS A 235 10.27 -15.72 2.43
C HIS A 235 9.08 -15.63 1.47
N ALA A 236 9.34 -15.51 0.18
CA ALA A 236 8.33 -15.37 -0.87
C ALA A 236 7.33 -16.54 -0.92
N SER A 237 7.76 -17.76 -0.52
CA SER A 237 6.87 -18.93 -0.47
C SER A 237 5.76 -18.86 0.58
N GLU A 238 5.82 -17.89 1.49
CA GLU A 238 4.73 -17.60 2.44
C GLU A 238 3.60 -16.75 1.80
N LEU A 239 3.83 -16.23 0.59
CA LEU A 239 2.91 -15.35 -0.12
C LEU A 239 2.25 -16.11 -1.28
N HIS A 240 0.95 -15.88 -1.47
CA HIS A 240 0.21 -16.48 -2.58
C HIS A 240 0.35 -15.66 -3.87
N GLY A 241 0.62 -16.33 -4.98
CA GLY A 241 0.85 -15.73 -6.30
C GLY A 241 2.30 -15.85 -6.76
N ARG A 242 2.63 -15.27 -7.91
CA ARG A 242 4.02 -15.10 -8.34
C ARG A 242 4.54 -13.80 -7.77
N ILE A 243 5.63 -13.85 -7.03
CA ILE A 243 6.16 -12.71 -6.30
C ILE A 243 7.34 -12.12 -7.07
N TRP A 244 7.21 -10.85 -7.40
CA TRP A 244 8.21 -10.04 -8.09
C TRP A 244 8.68 -8.91 -7.17
N ALA A 245 9.93 -8.51 -7.29
CA ALA A 245 10.46 -7.41 -6.51
C ALA A 245 11.36 -6.49 -7.34
N ALA A 246 11.38 -5.21 -7.00
CA ALA A 246 12.30 -4.23 -7.55
C ALA A 246 12.60 -3.14 -6.52
N THR A 247 13.89 -2.79 -6.38
CA THR A 247 14.34 -1.66 -5.58
C THR A 247 15.40 -0.89 -6.35
N ASN A 248 15.24 0.43 -6.46
CA ASN A 248 16.24 1.28 -7.10
C ASN A 248 17.54 1.34 -6.28
N ALA A 249 18.67 1.45 -6.96
CA ALA A 249 20.00 1.41 -6.33
C ALA A 249 20.24 2.53 -5.31
N ASN A 250 19.60 3.70 -5.48
CA ASN A 250 19.72 4.82 -4.57
C ASN A 250 18.46 5.01 -3.69
N ASP A 251 17.61 4.00 -3.62
CA ASP A 251 16.43 4.04 -2.76
C ASP A 251 16.84 3.86 -1.30
N PRO A 252 16.65 4.87 -0.43
CA PRO A 252 17.03 4.78 0.98
C PRO A 252 16.23 3.74 1.77
N ILE A 253 15.15 3.21 1.21
CA ILE A 253 14.34 2.16 1.84
C ILE A 253 15.17 0.90 2.14
N ALA A 254 16.17 0.60 1.29
CA ALA A 254 17.08 -0.52 1.46
C ALA A 254 17.83 -0.49 2.81
N ILE A 255 17.99 0.70 3.42
CA ILE A 255 18.61 0.84 4.75
C ILE A 255 17.68 0.34 5.85
N THR A 256 16.36 0.38 5.63
CA THR A 256 15.35 -0.06 6.61
C THR A 256 15.15 -1.57 6.60
N THR A 257 15.63 -2.24 5.55
CA THR A 257 15.58 -3.68 5.35
C THR A 257 16.99 -4.25 5.49
N GLY A 258 17.44 -4.54 6.67
CA GLY A 258 18.74 -5.24 6.84
C GLY A 258 18.70 -6.65 6.23
N PRO A 259 19.89 -7.29 5.98
CA PRO A 259 19.97 -8.61 5.34
C PRO A 259 19.33 -9.73 6.17
N HIS A 260 19.01 -9.49 7.44
CA HIS A 260 18.50 -10.52 8.34
C HIS A 260 17.21 -10.17 9.08
N ALA A 261 16.84 -8.89 9.19
CA ALA A 261 15.58 -8.46 9.80
C ALA A 261 15.37 -6.96 9.57
N GLY A 262 14.62 -6.58 8.55
CA GLY A 262 14.07 -5.24 8.44
C GLY A 262 12.90 -5.02 9.40
N ILE A 263 12.39 -3.81 9.47
CA ILE A 263 11.26 -3.43 10.34
C ILE A 263 10.02 -4.31 10.03
N HIS A 264 9.82 -4.66 8.75
CA HIS A 264 8.72 -5.48 8.27
C HIS A 264 9.17 -6.80 7.64
N GLY A 265 10.36 -7.27 7.97
CA GLY A 265 10.96 -8.48 7.40
C GLY A 265 12.15 -8.17 6.48
N PRO A 266 12.71 -9.20 5.82
CA PRO A 266 13.83 -9.03 4.90
C PRO A 266 13.45 -8.22 3.66
N ASP A 267 14.47 -7.68 2.98
CA ASP A 267 14.33 -7.04 1.69
C ASP A 267 13.82 -8.06 0.64
N PRO A 268 12.70 -7.79 -0.04
CA PRO A 268 12.20 -8.71 -1.05
C PRO A 268 13.11 -8.90 -2.27
N THR A 269 14.09 -8.03 -2.49
CA THR A 269 15.01 -8.12 -3.64
C THR A 269 16.23 -9.01 -3.39
N ILE A 270 16.50 -9.43 -2.14
CA ILE A 270 17.59 -10.35 -1.86
C ILE A 270 17.23 -11.80 -2.25
N ASP A 271 18.22 -12.53 -2.76
CA ASP A 271 18.05 -13.95 -3.17
C ASP A 271 17.44 -14.82 -2.06
N ALA A 272 17.83 -14.57 -0.79
CA ALA A 272 17.33 -15.31 0.36
C ALA A 272 15.83 -15.14 0.61
N PHE A 273 15.19 -14.08 0.12
CA PHE A 273 13.74 -13.91 0.19
C PHE A 273 13.02 -14.76 -0.85
N GLY A 274 13.60 -15.00 -2.02
CA GLY A 274 13.08 -15.86 -3.05
C GLY A 274 12.02 -15.24 -3.96
N ALA A 275 11.88 -13.91 -4.01
CA ALA A 275 11.09 -13.24 -5.05
C ALA A 275 11.87 -13.20 -6.37
N THR A 276 11.15 -13.17 -7.49
CA THR A 276 11.75 -12.98 -8.80
C THR A 276 12.04 -11.50 -9.04
N PRO A 277 13.24 -11.10 -9.48
CA PRO A 277 13.49 -9.73 -9.89
C PRO A 277 12.54 -9.29 -11.00
N LEU A 278 11.96 -8.09 -10.88
CA LEU A 278 11.11 -7.53 -11.93
C LEU A 278 11.94 -7.33 -13.21
N PRO A 279 11.53 -7.83 -14.38
CA PRO A 279 12.35 -7.91 -15.58
C PRO A 279 12.97 -6.57 -15.98
N GLY A 280 14.32 -6.46 -15.92
CA GLY A 280 15.09 -5.27 -16.28
C GLY A 280 14.76 -4.02 -15.45
N ALA A 281 14.18 -4.18 -14.26
CA ALA A 281 13.68 -3.09 -13.44
C ALA A 281 14.22 -3.09 -12.01
N ASP A 282 14.98 -4.09 -11.61
CA ASP A 282 15.65 -4.11 -10.31
C ASP A 282 17.02 -3.43 -10.39
N GLY A 283 17.43 -2.75 -9.31
CA GLY A 283 18.73 -2.06 -9.22
C GLY A 283 18.90 -0.87 -10.18
N LEU A 284 17.80 -0.30 -10.72
CA LEU A 284 17.89 0.86 -11.61
C LEU A 284 18.41 2.09 -10.85
N PRO A 285 19.19 2.98 -11.52
CA PRO A 285 19.64 4.22 -10.92
C PRO A 285 18.44 5.15 -10.72
N GLY A 286 17.99 5.29 -9.50
CA GLY A 286 16.83 6.09 -9.12
C GLY A 286 16.67 6.09 -7.61
N ASP A 287 15.85 6.99 -7.10
CA ASP A 287 15.47 7.10 -5.69
C ASP A 287 14.10 6.45 -5.43
N HIS A 288 13.58 6.65 -4.21
CA HIS A 288 12.29 6.09 -3.77
C HIS A 288 11.08 6.59 -4.59
N GLY A 289 11.18 7.76 -5.23
CA GLY A 289 10.07 8.36 -5.99
C GLY A 289 10.08 8.05 -7.49
N SER A 290 11.22 7.68 -8.04
CA SER A 290 11.49 7.73 -9.49
C SER A 290 11.05 6.52 -10.31
N TYR A 291 10.52 5.46 -9.69
CA TYR A 291 10.06 4.25 -10.40
C TYR A 291 9.04 4.55 -11.50
N TRP A 292 8.09 5.43 -11.22
CA TRP A 292 6.89 5.66 -12.02
C TRP A 292 7.13 6.47 -13.30
N GLU A 293 8.31 7.05 -13.42
CA GLU A 293 8.78 7.85 -14.56
C GLU A 293 9.88 7.14 -15.35
N ASP A 294 10.47 6.04 -14.82
CA ASP A 294 11.49 5.27 -15.53
C ASP A 294 10.87 4.32 -16.56
N PRO A 295 11.13 4.52 -17.86
CA PRO A 295 10.56 3.64 -18.90
C PRO A 295 11.02 2.19 -18.81
N ARG A 296 12.16 1.92 -18.15
CA ARG A 296 12.67 0.53 -17.97
C ARG A 296 11.82 -0.17 -16.92
N PHE A 297 11.54 0.50 -15.79
CA PHE A 297 10.65 -0.01 -14.76
C PHE A 297 9.26 -0.29 -15.33
N LEU A 298 8.68 0.67 -16.03
CA LEU A 298 7.34 0.52 -16.61
C LEU A 298 7.30 -0.60 -17.66
N ARG A 299 8.34 -0.80 -18.47
CA ARG A 299 8.40 -1.95 -19.38
C ARG A 299 8.52 -3.28 -18.65
N GLY A 300 9.33 -3.35 -17.59
CA GLY A 300 9.43 -4.56 -16.76
C GLY A 300 8.09 -4.93 -16.13
N LEU A 301 7.37 -3.93 -15.63
CA LEU A 301 6.04 -4.12 -15.07
C LEU A 301 5.04 -4.60 -16.15
N GLY A 302 5.03 -3.99 -17.33
CA GLY A 302 4.15 -4.39 -18.43
C GLY A 302 4.37 -5.82 -18.95
N GLN A 303 5.53 -6.45 -18.67
CA GLN A 303 5.77 -7.86 -18.98
C GLN A 303 5.12 -8.82 -17.97
N VAL A 304 4.81 -8.30 -16.79
CA VAL A 304 4.28 -9.08 -15.67
C VAL A 304 2.79 -8.84 -15.46
N ALA A 305 2.34 -7.61 -15.70
CA ALA A 305 0.95 -7.19 -15.48
C ALA A 305 -0.06 -7.67 -16.52
#